data_a66564d78332416485ea8a962395627c
#
_entry.id   a66564d78332416485ea8a962395627c
#
_cell.length_a   1.000
_cell.length_b   1.000
_cell.length_c   1.000
_cell.angle_alpha   90.00
_cell.angle_beta   90.00
_cell.angle_gamma   90.00
#
_symmetry.space_group_name_H-M   'P 1'
#
loop_
_entity.id
_entity.type
_entity.pdbx_description
1 polymer ?
#
loop_
_entity_poly.entity_id
_entity_poly.type
_entity_poly.pdbx_seq_one_letter_code
_entity_poly.pdbx_strand_id
1 'polypeptide(L)' 'MRYMVVVERGETSWGAHVPDLPGCIAVGETRAEALRLIREAIQFHIEGLAQDGLPIPEPSSEGEFVEVGVG' A
#
# COMPACT_ATOMS: atom_id res chain seq x y z
N MET A 1 -11.85 2.03 8.01
CA MET A 1 -11.21 0.88 7.34
C MET A 1 -9.71 1.16 7.22
N ARG A 2 -8.89 0.19 7.56
CA ARG A 2 -7.43 0.36 7.57
C ARG A 2 -6.77 -0.73 6.75
N TYR A 3 -6.05 -0.34 5.71
CA TYR A 3 -5.23 -1.27 4.93
C TYR A 3 -3.77 -1.13 5.33
N MET A 4 -3.09 -2.27 5.42
CA MET A 4 -1.65 -2.25 5.60
C MET A 4 -0.98 -1.86 4.29
N VAL A 5 0.01 -0.98 4.38
CA VAL A 5 0.80 -0.53 3.24
C VAL A 5 2.24 -0.99 3.45
N VAL A 6 2.83 -1.57 2.42
CA VAL A 6 4.26 -1.92 2.41
C VAL A 6 5.00 -0.78 1.71
N VAL A 7 6.04 -0.28 2.36
CA VAL A 7 6.87 0.81 1.84
C VAL A 7 8.27 0.29 1.63
N GLU A 8 8.80 0.49 0.43
CA GLU A 8 10.12 -0.01 0.07
C GLU A 8 10.97 1.11 -0.52
N ARG A 9 12.22 1.16 -0.09
CA ARG A 9 13.17 2.12 -0.62
C ARG A 9 13.91 1.51 -1.79
N GLY A 10 13.82 2.16 -2.95
CA GLY A 10 14.61 1.80 -4.13
C GLY A 10 15.86 2.65 -4.24
N GLU A 11 16.57 2.56 -5.36
CA GLU A 11 17.80 3.32 -5.57
C GLU A 11 17.53 4.82 -5.69
N THR A 12 16.46 5.20 -6.38
CA THR A 12 16.16 6.60 -6.67
C THR A 12 14.79 7.04 -6.20
N SER A 13 13.99 6.13 -5.67
CA SER A 13 12.61 6.42 -5.32
C SER A 13 12.14 5.53 -4.18
N TRP A 14 10.94 5.83 -3.69
CA TRP A 14 10.24 5.02 -2.71
C TRP A 14 8.99 4.45 -3.34
N GLY A 15 8.76 3.17 -3.12
CA GLY A 15 7.55 2.49 -3.58
C GLY A 15 6.64 2.17 -2.42
N ALA A 16 5.35 2.11 -2.70
CA ALA A 16 4.35 1.67 -1.74
C ALA A 16 3.34 0.79 -2.46
N HIS A 17 2.86 -0.24 -1.78
CA HIS A 17 1.79 -1.06 -2.30
C HIS A 17 0.91 -1.58 -1.18
N VAL A 18 -0.29 -2.01 -1.54
CA VAL A 18 -1.28 -2.51 -0.59
C VAL A 18 -1.51 -3.99 -0.86
N PRO A 19 -1.04 -4.88 0.03
CA PRO A 19 -1.21 -6.32 -0.20
C PRO A 19 -2.67 -6.75 -0.41
N ASP A 20 -3.60 -6.14 0.31
CA ASP A 20 -5.01 -6.53 0.21
C ASP A 20 -5.75 -5.91 -0.98
N LEU A 21 -5.11 -4.99 -1.71
CA LEU A 21 -5.67 -4.38 -2.91
C LEU A 21 -4.72 -4.60 -4.08
N PRO A 22 -4.85 -5.72 -4.79
CA PRO A 22 -3.96 -6.03 -5.92
C PRO A 22 -3.95 -4.90 -6.96
N GLY A 23 -2.75 -4.52 -7.39
CA GLY A 23 -2.57 -3.45 -8.36
C GLY A 23 -2.57 -2.05 -7.77
N CYS A 24 -2.79 -1.89 -6.48
CA CYS A 24 -2.75 -0.58 -5.83
C CYS A 24 -1.32 -0.27 -5.42
N ILE A 25 -0.64 0.53 -6.22
CA ILE A 25 0.76 0.89 -6.02
C ILE A 25 0.98 2.38 -6.21
N ALA A 26 2.04 2.89 -5.61
CA ALA A 26 2.45 4.28 -5.79
C ALA A 26 3.98 4.38 -5.69
N VAL A 27 4.53 5.40 -6.33
CA VAL A 27 5.97 5.69 -6.29
C VAL A 27 6.15 7.17 -5.99
N GLY A 28 7.05 7.50 -5.09
CA GLY A 28 7.36 8.88 -4.74
C GLY A 28 8.87 9.08 -4.60
N GLU A 29 9.28 10.32 -4.60
CA GLU A 29 10.70 10.66 -4.43
C GLU A 29 11.15 10.55 -2.98
N THR A 30 10.19 10.66 -2.04
CA THR A 30 10.44 10.50 -0.61
C THR A 30 9.46 9.50 -0.03
N ARG A 31 9.77 9.00 1.17
CA ARG A 31 8.87 8.10 1.88
C ARG A 31 7.51 8.76 2.15
N ALA A 32 7.55 10.01 2.59
CA ALA A 32 6.33 10.77 2.87
C ALA A 32 5.47 10.96 1.63
N GLU A 33 6.10 11.22 0.48
CA GLU A 33 5.38 11.36 -0.78
C GLU A 33 4.75 10.04 -1.20
N ALA A 34 5.48 8.92 -1.09
CA ALA A 34 4.94 7.62 -1.43
C ALA A 34 3.72 7.28 -0.56
N LEU A 35 3.77 7.59 0.74
CA LEU A 35 2.64 7.38 1.63
C LEU A 35 1.44 8.25 1.29
N ARG A 36 1.67 9.50 0.92
CA ARG A 36 0.59 10.38 0.48
C ARG A 36 -0.06 9.86 -0.78
N LEU A 37 0.76 9.46 -1.75
CA LEU A 37 0.27 8.96 -3.03
C LEU A 37 -0.47 7.63 -2.89
N ILE A 38 0.02 6.72 -2.04
CA ILE A 38 -0.67 5.44 -1.85
C ILE A 38 -2.03 5.64 -1.17
N ARG A 39 -2.14 6.61 -0.26
CA ARG A 39 -3.44 6.94 0.35
C ARG A 39 -4.45 7.36 -0.72
N GLU A 40 -4.03 8.24 -1.63
CA GLU A 40 -4.87 8.68 -2.73
C GLU A 40 -5.23 7.52 -3.66
N ALA A 41 -4.24 6.65 -3.94
CA ALA A 41 -4.45 5.47 -4.78
C ALA A 41 -5.45 4.50 -4.17
N ILE A 42 -5.39 4.27 -2.86
CA ILE A 42 -6.35 3.42 -2.16
C ILE A 42 -7.76 3.97 -2.31
N GLN A 43 -7.92 5.25 -2.06
CA GLN A 43 -9.23 5.90 -2.13
C GLN A 43 -9.82 5.81 -3.52
N PHE A 44 -9.01 6.10 -4.52
CA PHE A 44 -9.40 6.00 -5.93
C PHE A 44 -9.77 4.56 -6.31
N HIS A 45 -8.98 3.60 -5.85
CA HIS A 45 -9.20 2.17 -6.14
C HIS A 45 -10.53 1.69 -5.56
N ILE A 46 -10.80 2.04 -4.30
CA ILE A 46 -12.05 1.66 -3.63
C ILE A 46 -13.27 2.31 -4.31
N GLU A 47 -13.15 3.57 -4.67
CA GLU A 47 -14.21 4.27 -5.38
C GLU A 47 -14.52 3.60 -6.73
N GLY A 48 -13.48 3.18 -7.44
CA GLY A 48 -13.64 2.47 -8.71
C GLY A 48 -14.38 1.14 -8.53
N LEU A 49 -14.00 0.37 -7.51
CA LEU A 49 -14.67 -0.90 -7.20
C LEU A 49 -16.14 -0.67 -6.86
N ALA A 50 -16.42 0.33 -6.03
CA ALA A 50 -17.78 0.66 -5.62
C ALA A 50 -18.64 1.06 -6.82
N GLN A 51 -18.10 1.89 -7.72
CA GLN A 51 -18.81 2.32 -8.92
C GLN A 51 -19.14 1.15 -9.85
N ASP A 52 -18.24 0.17 -9.93
CA ASP A 52 -18.43 -1.01 -10.77
C ASP A 52 -19.26 -2.09 -10.09
N GLY A 53 -19.73 -1.84 -8.87
CA GLY A 53 -20.52 -2.81 -8.11
C GLY A 53 -19.73 -4.03 -7.69
N LEU A 54 -18.39 -3.91 -7.63
CA LEU A 54 -17.52 -5.02 -7.24
C LEU A 54 -17.28 -5.03 -5.74
N PRO A 55 -17.01 -6.21 -5.17
CA PRO A 55 -16.71 -6.30 -3.74
C PRO A 55 -15.43 -5.54 -3.39
N ILE A 56 -15.45 -4.84 -2.27
CA ILE A 56 -14.27 -4.17 -1.74
C ILE A 56 -13.57 -5.17 -0.82
N PRO A 57 -12.30 -5.53 -1.10
CA PRO A 57 -11.57 -6.47 -0.25
C PRO A 57 -11.47 -5.97 1.19
N GLU A 58 -11.71 -6.86 2.14
CA GLU A 58 -11.55 -6.54 3.55
C GLU A 58 -10.08 -6.43 3.91
N PRO A 59 -9.69 -5.46 4.75
CA PRO A 59 -8.32 -5.41 5.25
C PRO A 59 -8.04 -6.65 6.10
N SER A 60 -7.06 -7.44 5.71
CA SER A 60 -6.72 -8.67 6.41
C SER A 60 -5.23 -8.83 6.69
N SER A 61 -4.38 -8.17 5.92
CA SER A 61 -2.94 -8.28 6.11
C SER A 61 -2.45 -7.43 7.26
N GLU A 62 -1.52 -7.98 8.03
CA GLU A 62 -0.83 -7.28 9.10
C GLU A 62 0.67 -7.39 8.87
N GLY A 63 1.39 -6.35 9.25
CA GLY A 63 2.85 -6.36 9.17
C GLY A 63 3.45 -6.67 10.52
N GLU A 64 4.57 -7.40 10.51
CA GLU A 64 5.29 -7.73 11.72
C GLU A 64 6.78 -7.63 11.46
N PHE A 65 7.49 -6.97 12.37
CA PHE A 65 8.94 -6.92 12.31
C PHE A 65 9.50 -8.00 13.23
N VAL A 66 10.37 -8.85 12.69
CA VAL A 66 10.95 -9.95 13.44
C VAL A 66 12.46 -9.76 13.49
N GLU A 67 13.01 -9.75 14.68
CA GLU A 67 14.45 -9.69 14.85
C GLU A 67 15.05 -11.06 14.58
N VAL A 68 16.13 -11.07 13.78
CA VAL A 68 16.88 -12.29 13.53
C VAL A 68 18.35 -12.03 13.87
N GLY A 69 18.96 -13.02 14.50
CA GLY A 69 20.39 -12.94 14.80
C GLY A 69 21.21 -13.16 13.54
N VAL A 70 22.22 -12.31 13.37
CA VAL A 70 23.18 -12.46 12.28
C VAL A 70 24.54 -12.70 12.95
N GLY A 71 24.96 -13.94 12.95
CA GLY A 71 26.17 -14.35 13.64
C GLY A 71 27.40 -14.39 12.81
#